data_91fe0b9b42113c6d446c432ecdb99ebe
#
_entry.id   91fe0b9b42113c6d446c432ecdb99ebe
#
_cell.length_a   1.000
_cell.length_b   1.000
_cell.length_c   1.000
_cell.angle_alpha   90.00
_cell.angle_beta   90.00
_cell.angle_gamma   90.00
#
_symmetry.space_group_name_H-M   'P 1'
#
loop_
_entity.id
_entity.type
_entity.pdbx_description
1 polymer ?
#
loop_
_entity_poly.entity_id
_entity_poly.type
_entity_poly.pdbx_seq_one_letter_code
_entity_poly.pdbx_strand_id
1 'polypeptide(L)'
;MLEDQYIYTPKRSERLSERFFARDAITVAKDLLGRTLVRERPRGATLYAQIREVAAYEGNTEESMTEGALYAPGKLCVSTKYGKRLLDIATDRTGKQSCVTLIAALVGDRRGVRELVQGPGKLTASLEIDKDLDGLLLRDSPLWVGGQAIEEERILERMRSDVPFN
;
A
#
# COMPACT_ATOMS: atom_id res chain seq x y z
N MET A 1 14.77 14.16 -10.52
CA MET A 1 14.99 13.95 -11.95
C MET A 1 14.81 12.49 -12.30
N LEU A 2 15.63 11.91 -13.16
CA LEU A 2 15.47 10.51 -13.55
C LEU A 2 15.59 9.55 -12.38
N GLU A 3 16.43 9.85 -11.40
CA GLU A 3 16.58 9.03 -10.21
C GLU A 3 15.31 8.96 -9.38
N ASP A 4 14.55 10.05 -9.32
CA ASP A 4 13.30 10.10 -8.57
C ASP A 4 12.17 9.35 -9.27
N GLN A 5 12.38 8.94 -10.50
CA GLN A 5 11.39 8.21 -11.29
C GLN A 5 11.76 6.74 -11.47
N TYR A 6 12.85 6.32 -10.87
CA TYR A 6 13.24 4.91 -10.91
C TYR A 6 12.37 4.09 -9.98
N ILE A 7 11.83 2.99 -10.51
CA ILE A 7 11.06 2.05 -9.70
C ILE A 7 11.86 0.75 -9.59
N TYR A 8 12.21 0.40 -8.36
CA TYR A 8 12.85 -0.88 -8.12
C TYR A 8 11.85 -2.01 -8.40
N THR A 9 12.28 -3.04 -9.13
CA THR A 9 11.44 -4.19 -9.45
C THR A 9 11.91 -5.39 -8.64
N PRO A 10 11.33 -5.62 -7.45
CA PRO A 10 11.77 -6.69 -6.57
C PRO A 10 11.43 -8.07 -7.12
N LYS A 11 12.23 -9.05 -6.72
CA LYS A 11 11.96 -10.45 -6.99
C LYS A 11 10.93 -10.96 -6.01
N ARG A 12 10.20 -11.99 -6.40
CA ARG A 12 9.18 -12.59 -5.55
C ARG A 12 9.74 -13.10 -4.20
N SER A 13 11.01 -13.50 -4.18
CA SER A 13 11.68 -13.90 -2.94
C SER A 13 11.83 -12.76 -1.94
N GLU A 14 11.69 -11.51 -2.38
CA GLU A 14 11.80 -10.32 -1.53
C GLU A 14 10.46 -9.89 -0.94
N ARG A 15 9.41 -10.67 -1.14
CA ARG A 15 8.07 -10.33 -0.62
C ARG A 15 8.09 -10.14 0.88
N LEU A 16 7.42 -9.11 1.34
CA LEU A 16 7.22 -8.88 2.76
C LEU A 16 6.24 -9.92 3.32
N SER A 17 6.53 -10.38 4.53
CA SER A 17 5.71 -11.37 5.21
C SER A 17 4.69 -10.72 6.14
N GLU A 18 3.82 -11.53 6.73
CA GLU A 18 2.86 -11.08 7.72
C GLU A 18 3.52 -10.36 8.89
N ARG A 19 4.72 -10.79 9.26
CA ARG A 19 5.48 -10.18 10.34
C ARG A 19 5.72 -8.70 10.14
N PHE A 20 5.94 -8.31 8.90
CA PHE A 20 6.14 -6.89 8.56
C PHE A 20 4.90 -6.07 8.95
N PHE A 21 3.72 -6.62 8.67
CA PHE A 21 2.45 -5.93 8.89
C PHE A 21 1.91 -6.10 10.31
N ALA A 22 2.44 -7.03 11.09
CA ALA A 22 1.98 -7.30 12.44
C ALA A 22 2.58 -6.35 13.47
N ARG A 23 2.65 -5.08 13.11
CA ARG A 23 3.18 -3.98 13.92
C ARG A 23 2.18 -2.85 13.88
N ASP A 24 2.39 -1.81 14.68
CA ASP A 24 1.46 -0.69 14.66
C ASP A 24 1.43 0.00 13.29
N ALA A 25 0.29 0.58 12.96
CA ALA A 25 0.05 1.14 11.63
C ALA A 25 1.03 2.24 11.24
N ILE A 26 1.42 3.09 12.20
CA ILE A 26 2.36 4.18 11.92
C ILE A 26 3.73 3.63 11.51
N THR A 27 4.22 2.64 12.24
CA THR A 27 5.50 2.00 11.91
C THR A 27 5.45 1.33 10.54
N VAL A 28 4.36 0.62 10.27
CA VAL A 28 4.18 -0.02 8.95
C VAL A 28 4.12 1.03 7.85
N ALA A 29 3.37 2.10 8.04
CA ALA A 29 3.28 3.17 7.05
C ALA A 29 4.65 3.75 6.71
N LYS A 30 5.45 4.06 7.74
CA LYS A 30 6.81 4.58 7.54
C LYS A 30 7.67 3.63 6.73
N ASP A 31 7.61 2.34 7.07
CA ASP A 31 8.44 1.33 6.42
C ASP A 31 7.95 0.96 5.02
N LEU A 32 6.71 1.27 4.69
CA LEU A 32 6.18 1.04 3.34
C LEU A 32 6.64 2.09 2.34
N LEU A 33 6.87 3.31 2.79
CA LEU A 33 7.26 4.40 1.88
C LEU A 33 8.54 4.06 1.12
N GLY A 34 8.50 4.18 -0.19
CA GLY A 34 9.62 3.88 -1.07
C GLY A 34 9.69 2.43 -1.53
N ARG A 35 8.97 1.52 -0.87
CA ARG A 35 8.93 0.12 -1.31
C ARG A 35 8.07 -0.01 -2.55
N THR A 36 8.18 -1.14 -3.22
CA THR A 36 7.46 -1.39 -4.46
C THR A 36 6.29 -2.34 -4.22
N LEU A 37 5.11 -1.88 -4.58
CA LEU A 37 3.91 -2.70 -4.67
C LEU A 37 3.91 -3.34 -6.05
N VAL A 38 3.81 -4.65 -6.11
CA VAL A 38 3.85 -5.41 -7.36
C VAL A 38 2.46 -5.96 -7.66
N ARG A 39 1.93 -5.62 -8.80
CA ARG A 39 0.61 -6.08 -9.26
C ARG A 39 0.77 -7.02 -10.45
N GLU A 40 0.64 -8.31 -10.19
CA GLU A 40 0.63 -9.33 -11.24
C GLU A 40 -0.79 -9.42 -11.78
N ARG A 41 -1.00 -8.91 -12.98
CA ARG A 41 -2.34 -8.87 -13.56
C ARG A 41 -2.68 -10.20 -14.24
N PRO A 42 -3.98 -10.58 -14.27
CA PRO A 42 -4.40 -11.77 -15.01
C PRO A 42 -4.07 -11.66 -16.49
N ARG A 43 -4.12 -10.43 -17.02
CA ARG A 43 -3.79 -10.14 -18.43
C ARG A 43 -2.97 -8.86 -18.47
N GLY A 44 -1.94 -8.87 -19.30
CA GLY A 44 -1.09 -7.72 -19.48
C GLY A 44 0.18 -7.80 -18.63
N ALA A 45 1.01 -6.79 -18.73
CA ALA A 45 2.29 -6.73 -18.03
C ALA A 45 2.10 -6.54 -16.53
N THR A 46 3.05 -7.06 -15.76
CA THR A 46 3.13 -6.79 -14.33
C THR A 46 3.37 -5.29 -14.12
N LEU A 47 2.62 -4.70 -13.19
CA LEU A 47 2.79 -3.30 -12.83
C LEU A 47 3.59 -3.19 -11.54
N TYR A 48 4.41 -2.15 -11.48
CA TYR A 48 5.25 -1.84 -10.33
C TYR A 48 4.90 -0.44 -9.84
N ALA A 49 4.64 -0.31 -8.55
CA ALA A 49 4.24 0.96 -7.97
C ALA A 49 5.12 1.29 -6.77
N GLN A 50 5.96 2.31 -6.91
CA GLN A 50 6.73 2.79 -5.78
C GLN A 50 5.83 3.60 -4.88
N ILE A 51 5.67 3.16 -3.65
CA ILE A 51 4.75 3.77 -2.68
C ILE A 51 5.26 5.15 -2.27
N ARG A 52 4.44 6.18 -2.46
CA ARG A 52 4.78 7.58 -2.19
C ARG A 52 4.00 8.19 -1.04
N GLU A 53 2.76 7.77 -0.83
CA GLU A 53 1.93 8.24 0.28
C GLU A 53 1.11 7.11 0.86
N VAL A 54 1.04 7.07 2.18
CA VAL A 54 0.29 6.07 2.93
C VAL A 54 -0.37 6.77 4.11
N ALA A 55 -1.63 6.46 4.37
CA ALA A 55 -2.31 6.90 5.58
C ALA A 55 -2.34 5.75 6.58
N ALA A 56 -2.07 6.06 7.86
CA ALA A 56 -2.11 5.07 8.92
C ALA A 56 -3.32 5.30 9.81
N TYR A 57 -4.05 4.24 10.11
CA TYR A 57 -5.21 4.29 11.00
C TYR A 57 -4.97 3.36 12.18
N GLU A 58 -4.83 3.96 13.37
CA GLU A 58 -4.69 3.20 14.60
C GLU A 58 -6.07 2.78 15.09
N GLY A 59 -6.18 1.60 15.67
CA GLY A 59 -7.44 1.06 16.13
C GLY A 59 -8.02 1.76 17.36
N ASN A 60 -9.23 1.36 17.72
CA ASN A 60 -9.96 1.79 18.91
C ASN A 60 -10.60 3.17 18.86
N THR A 61 -10.68 3.80 17.69
CA THR A 61 -11.52 5.00 17.51
C THR A 61 -12.52 4.73 16.39
N GLU A 62 -13.69 5.31 16.49
CA GLU A 62 -14.70 5.17 15.44
C GLU A 62 -14.19 5.68 14.10
N GLU A 63 -13.41 6.73 14.12
CA GLU A 63 -12.86 7.37 12.94
C GLU A 63 -11.84 6.50 12.20
N SER A 64 -11.16 5.61 12.92
CA SER A 64 -10.20 4.69 12.33
C SER A 64 -10.81 3.34 11.96
N MET A 65 -12.11 3.15 12.16
CA MET A 65 -12.78 1.88 11.87
C MET A 65 -13.06 1.76 10.38
N THR A 66 -12.11 1.19 9.66
CA THR A 66 -12.28 0.82 8.26
C THR A 66 -12.47 -0.69 8.17
N GLU A 67 -12.97 -1.17 7.03
CA GLU A 67 -13.12 -2.61 6.82
C GLU A 67 -11.78 -3.34 6.92
N GLY A 68 -10.70 -2.72 6.46
CA GLY A 68 -9.37 -3.31 6.50
C GLY A 68 -8.89 -3.61 7.91
N ALA A 69 -9.32 -2.80 8.88
CA ALA A 69 -8.93 -2.98 10.27
C ALA A 69 -9.50 -4.24 10.92
N LEU A 70 -10.50 -4.85 10.28
CA LEU A 70 -11.12 -6.09 10.79
C LEU A 70 -10.36 -7.34 10.38
N TYR A 71 -9.38 -7.22 9.50
CA TYR A 71 -8.64 -8.36 8.98
C TYR A 71 -7.39 -8.65 9.79
N ALA A 72 -6.89 -9.89 9.68
CA ALA A 72 -5.60 -10.25 10.26
C ALA A 72 -4.47 -9.47 9.57
N PRO A 73 -3.34 -9.22 10.27
CA PRO A 73 -2.23 -8.48 9.68
C PRO A 73 -1.77 -9.05 8.35
N GLY A 74 -1.54 -8.17 7.38
CA GLY A 74 -1.11 -8.54 6.04
C GLY A 74 -2.23 -8.91 5.09
N LYS A 75 -3.48 -8.90 5.55
CA LYS A 75 -4.62 -9.12 4.65
C LYS A 75 -4.99 -7.84 3.93
N LEU A 76 -5.39 -8.00 2.67
CA LEU A 76 -5.89 -6.91 1.85
C LEU A 76 -7.36 -6.67 2.15
N CYS A 77 -7.73 -5.41 2.20
CA CYS A 77 -9.12 -5.01 2.23
C CYS A 77 -9.38 -4.06 1.07
N VAL A 78 -10.29 -4.45 0.18
CA VAL A 78 -10.71 -3.63 -0.94
C VAL A 78 -12.15 -3.19 -0.67
N SER A 79 -12.33 -1.93 -0.37
CA SER A 79 -13.63 -1.37 -0.04
C SER A 79 -14.01 -0.24 -1.00
N THR A 80 -15.26 0.17 -0.97
CA THR A 80 -15.74 1.31 -1.77
C THR A 80 -16.30 2.36 -0.81
N LYS A 81 -15.80 3.58 -0.95
CA LYS A 81 -16.22 4.73 -0.14
C LYS A 81 -16.41 5.93 -1.03
N TYR A 82 -17.57 6.55 -0.96
CA TYR A 82 -17.88 7.72 -1.79
C TYR A 82 -17.64 7.48 -3.28
N GLY A 83 -18.00 6.27 -3.76
CA GLY A 83 -17.82 5.89 -5.16
C GLY A 83 -16.37 5.58 -5.55
N LYS A 84 -15.45 5.59 -4.61
CA LYS A 84 -14.03 5.30 -4.85
C LYS A 84 -13.63 4.00 -4.18
N ARG A 85 -12.81 3.21 -4.89
CA ARG A 85 -12.26 1.97 -4.35
C ARG A 85 -11.00 2.29 -3.56
N LEU A 86 -10.91 1.74 -2.36
CA LEU A 86 -9.76 1.93 -1.47
C LEU A 86 -9.03 0.60 -1.28
N LEU A 87 -7.71 0.69 -1.17
CA LEU A 87 -6.87 -0.45 -0.86
C LEU A 87 -6.24 -0.25 0.51
N ASP A 88 -6.66 -1.07 1.46
CA ASP A 88 -6.11 -1.08 2.82
C ASP A 88 -5.34 -2.38 3.04
N ILE A 89 -4.34 -2.32 3.91
CA ILE A 89 -3.64 -3.50 4.38
C ILE A 89 -3.76 -3.51 5.89
N ALA A 90 -4.29 -4.59 6.44
CA ALA A 90 -4.46 -4.72 7.88
C ALA A 90 -3.12 -4.83 8.59
N THR A 91 -3.02 -4.23 9.77
CA THR A 91 -1.81 -4.21 10.59
C THR A 91 -2.14 -4.64 12.01
N ASP A 92 -1.09 -4.72 12.84
CA ASP A 92 -1.16 -4.95 14.28
C ASP A 92 -1.64 -6.34 14.70
N ARG A 93 -0.95 -6.90 15.69
CA ARG A 93 -1.23 -8.25 16.24
C ARG A 93 -2.17 -8.24 17.42
N THR A 94 -2.35 -7.09 18.04
CA THR A 94 -2.94 -7.04 19.38
C THR A 94 -4.46 -7.07 19.37
N GLY A 95 -5.08 -7.36 18.22
CA GLY A 95 -6.52 -7.29 18.09
C GLY A 95 -7.07 -5.89 17.92
N LYS A 96 -6.19 -4.90 17.85
CA LYS A 96 -6.60 -3.54 17.51
C LYS A 96 -6.98 -3.48 16.04
N GLN A 97 -8.01 -2.74 15.74
CA GLN A 97 -8.45 -2.53 14.37
C GLN A 97 -7.59 -1.45 13.72
N SER A 98 -6.49 -1.87 13.13
CA SER A 98 -5.51 -0.94 12.54
C SER A 98 -5.23 -1.32 11.10
N CYS A 99 -4.95 -0.33 10.27
CA CYS A 99 -4.61 -0.56 8.86
C CYS A 99 -3.82 0.60 8.29
N VAL A 100 -3.25 0.36 7.11
CA VAL A 100 -2.69 1.42 6.28
C VAL A 100 -3.47 1.48 4.98
N THR A 101 -3.70 2.69 4.47
CA THR A 101 -4.37 2.91 3.19
C THR A 101 -3.35 3.46 2.20
N LEU A 102 -3.26 2.87 1.03
CA LEU A 102 -2.35 3.35 0.00
C LEU A 102 -2.97 4.52 -0.74
N ILE A 103 -2.25 5.63 -0.80
CA ILE A 103 -2.76 6.90 -1.31
C ILE A 103 -2.16 7.28 -2.65
N ALA A 104 -0.83 7.15 -2.80
CA ALA A 104 -0.15 7.57 -4.01
C ALA A 104 1.07 6.70 -4.29
N ALA A 105 1.38 6.54 -5.58
CA ALA A 105 2.54 5.78 -6.01
C ALA A 105 3.00 6.23 -7.39
N LEU A 106 4.28 6.01 -7.67
CA LEU A 106 4.81 6.12 -9.01
C LEU A 106 4.61 4.77 -9.68
N VAL A 107 3.76 4.70 -10.69
CA VAL A 107 3.33 3.44 -11.32
C VAL A 107 3.97 3.28 -12.70
N GLY A 108 4.45 2.10 -12.99
CA GLY A 108 5.03 1.77 -14.29
C GLY A 108 5.15 0.28 -14.52
N ASP A 109 5.73 -0.09 -15.63
CA ASP A 109 6.04 -1.47 -15.95
C ASP A 109 7.56 -1.60 -16.21
N ARG A 110 8.01 -2.78 -16.59
CA ARG A 110 9.44 -3.01 -16.84
C ARG A 110 9.98 -2.25 -18.04
N ARG A 111 9.09 -1.79 -18.92
CA ARG A 111 9.49 -1.00 -20.09
C ARG A 111 9.75 0.46 -19.74
N GLY A 112 9.42 0.86 -18.53
CA GLY A 112 9.74 2.18 -18.03
C GLY A 112 8.68 3.25 -18.21
N VAL A 113 7.49 2.88 -18.66
CA VAL A 113 6.36 3.82 -18.69
C VAL A 113 5.96 4.09 -17.26
N ARG A 114 6.07 5.36 -16.83
CA ARG A 114 5.85 5.75 -15.44
C ARG A 114 4.90 6.93 -15.34
N GLU A 115 4.08 6.89 -14.31
CA GLU A 115 3.11 7.95 -14.02
C GLU A 115 2.97 8.07 -12.50
N LEU A 116 3.04 9.30 -12.00
CA LEU A 116 2.75 9.57 -10.60
C LEU A 116 1.22 9.61 -10.43
N VAL A 117 0.70 8.65 -9.69
CA VAL A 117 -0.73 8.52 -9.44
C VAL A 117 -1.02 8.97 -8.02
N GLN A 118 -1.82 10.02 -7.87
CA GLN A 118 -2.14 10.61 -6.56
C GLN A 118 -3.63 10.50 -6.28
N GLY A 119 -3.93 9.90 -5.15
CA GLY A 119 -5.29 9.68 -4.68
C GLY A 119 -5.62 8.20 -4.62
N PRO A 120 -6.32 7.74 -3.56
CA PRO A 120 -6.57 6.31 -3.35
C PRO A 120 -7.42 5.68 -4.45
N GLY A 121 -8.44 6.39 -4.93
CA GLY A 121 -9.29 5.88 -6.01
C GLY A 121 -8.57 5.81 -7.34
N LYS A 122 -7.75 6.81 -7.66
CA LYS A 122 -6.96 6.81 -8.88
C LYS A 122 -5.91 5.71 -8.85
N LEU A 123 -5.32 5.49 -7.69
CA LEU A 123 -4.31 4.45 -7.51
C LEU A 123 -4.89 3.05 -7.73
N THR A 124 -6.04 2.77 -7.12
CA THR A 124 -6.69 1.47 -7.30
C THR A 124 -7.12 1.25 -8.75
N ALA A 125 -7.59 2.29 -9.42
CA ALA A 125 -7.95 2.19 -10.84
C ALA A 125 -6.72 1.92 -11.70
N SER A 126 -5.62 2.63 -11.45
CA SER A 126 -4.36 2.46 -12.19
C SER A 126 -3.80 1.04 -12.05
N LEU A 127 -3.92 0.44 -10.87
CA LEU A 127 -3.41 -0.89 -10.57
C LEU A 127 -4.44 -2.00 -10.82
N GLU A 128 -5.61 -1.66 -11.35
CA GLU A 128 -6.68 -2.62 -11.59
C GLU A 128 -7.00 -3.46 -10.36
N ILE A 129 -7.11 -2.77 -9.22
CA ILE A 129 -7.48 -3.41 -7.96
C ILE A 129 -8.99 -3.62 -7.97
N ASP A 130 -9.42 -4.84 -7.72
CA ASP A 130 -10.85 -5.18 -7.69
C ASP A 130 -11.19 -6.00 -6.44
N LYS A 131 -12.46 -6.34 -6.31
CA LYS A 131 -12.97 -7.07 -5.16
C LYS A 131 -12.41 -8.49 -5.03
N ASP A 132 -11.87 -9.05 -6.10
CA ASP A 132 -11.29 -10.40 -6.05
C ASP A 132 -10.05 -10.44 -5.16
N LEU A 133 -9.42 -9.29 -4.91
CA LEU A 133 -8.26 -9.20 -4.02
C LEU A 133 -8.65 -9.07 -2.56
N ASP A 134 -9.91 -8.75 -2.28
CA ASP A 134 -10.36 -8.53 -0.90
C ASP A 134 -10.24 -9.80 -0.06
N GLY A 135 -9.64 -9.64 1.11
CA GLY A 135 -9.45 -10.75 2.07
C GLY A 135 -8.26 -11.64 1.81
N LEU A 136 -7.51 -11.42 0.73
CA LEU A 136 -6.34 -12.23 0.44
C LEU A 136 -5.16 -11.80 1.31
N LEU A 137 -4.30 -12.76 1.64
CA LEU A 137 -3.02 -12.44 2.27
C LEU A 137 -2.09 -11.84 1.21
N LEU A 138 -1.53 -10.68 1.53
CA LEU A 138 -0.68 -9.95 0.60
C LEU A 138 0.44 -10.82 0.03
N ARG A 139 1.11 -11.60 0.88
CA ARG A 139 2.23 -12.45 0.44
C ARG A 139 1.85 -13.53 -0.56
N ASP A 140 0.59 -13.98 -0.54
CA ASP A 140 0.11 -15.08 -1.38
C ASP A 140 -0.75 -14.62 -2.55
N SER A 141 -0.94 -13.32 -2.69
CA SER A 141 -1.83 -12.74 -3.68
C SER A 141 -1.06 -12.27 -4.92
N PRO A 142 -1.77 -11.96 -6.02
CA PRO A 142 -1.13 -11.32 -7.16
C PRO A 142 -0.84 -9.82 -6.93
N LEU A 143 -0.93 -9.39 -5.69
CA LEU A 143 -0.54 -8.06 -5.24
C LEU A 143 0.33 -8.22 -4.00
N TRP A 144 1.59 -7.81 -4.05
CA TRP A 144 2.52 -7.98 -2.95
C TRP A 144 3.50 -6.81 -2.89
N VAL A 145 4.27 -6.72 -1.82
CA VAL A 145 5.21 -5.62 -1.59
C VAL A 145 6.60 -6.17 -1.38
N GLY A 146 7.59 -5.53 -1.99
CA GLY A 146 8.99 -5.83 -1.79
C GLY A 146 9.85 -4.58 -1.93
N GLY A 147 11.17 -4.76 -1.94
CA GLY A 147 12.09 -3.63 -2.05
C GLY A 147 12.44 -3.02 -0.71
N GLN A 148 12.94 -1.80 -0.73
CA GLN A 148 13.46 -1.11 0.44
C GLN A 148 12.75 0.21 0.69
N ALA A 149 12.63 0.57 1.97
CA ALA A 149 12.04 1.84 2.35
C ALA A 149 12.93 3.01 1.94
N ILE A 150 12.33 4.20 1.78
CA ILE A 150 13.10 5.42 1.53
C ILE A 150 13.78 5.89 2.82
N GLU A 151 14.71 6.84 2.67
CA GLU A 151 15.41 7.41 3.80
C GLU A 151 14.45 8.15 4.76
N GLU A 152 14.83 8.17 6.03
CA GLU A 152 14.01 8.74 7.10
C GLU A 152 13.57 10.18 6.85
N GLU A 153 14.44 11.00 6.31
CA GLU A 153 14.12 12.39 6.01
C GLU A 153 12.92 12.52 5.06
N ARG A 154 12.90 11.68 4.04
CA ARG A 154 11.78 11.67 3.07
C ARG A 154 10.52 11.11 3.71
N ILE A 155 10.65 10.18 4.64
CA ILE A 155 9.50 9.64 5.37
C ILE A 155 8.80 10.74 6.14
N LEU A 156 9.55 11.55 6.89
CA LEU A 156 8.97 12.64 7.67
C LEU A 156 8.24 13.65 6.81
N GLU A 157 8.78 13.98 5.66
CA GLU A 157 8.16 14.89 4.73
C GLU A 157 6.83 14.35 4.21
N ARG A 158 6.79 13.06 3.88
CA ARG A 158 5.56 12.41 3.41
C ARG A 158 4.50 12.32 4.50
N MET A 159 4.90 12.00 5.71
CA MET A 159 3.97 11.87 6.84
C MET A 159 3.22 13.17 7.14
N ARG A 160 3.83 14.32 6.87
CA ARG A 160 3.16 15.60 7.05
C ARG A 160 1.97 15.79 6.12
N SER A 161 2.04 15.27 4.91
CA SER A 161 0.95 15.41 3.95
C SER A 161 -0.23 14.52 4.28
N ASP A 162 -0.02 13.50 5.11
CA ASP A 162 -1.05 12.54 5.48
C ASP A 162 -1.85 12.96 6.73
N VAL A 163 -1.31 13.89 7.52
CA VAL A 163 -1.93 14.33 8.77
C VAL A 163 -3.38 14.79 8.61
N PRO A 164 -3.73 15.60 7.60
CA PRO A 164 -5.10 16.06 7.44
C PRO A 164 -6.04 15.04 6.82
N PHE A 165 -5.65 13.81 6.75
CA PHE A 165 -6.45 12.77 6.12
C PHE A 165 -7.50 12.24 7.10
N ASN A 166 -8.50 13.05 7.36
CA ASN A 166 -9.56 12.73 8.29
C ASN A 166 -10.87 12.47 7.54
#